data_d88b3431c397edad3567c2bf0ae03d66
#
_entry.id   d88b3431c397edad3567c2bf0ae03d66
#
_cell.length_a   1.000
_cell.length_b   1.000
_cell.length_c   1.000
_cell.angle_alpha   90.00
_cell.angle_beta   90.00
_cell.angle_gamma   90.00
#
_symmetry.space_group_name_H-M   'P 1'
#
loop_
_entity.id
_entity.type
_entity.pdbx_description
1 polymer ?
#
loop_
_entity_poly.entity_id
_entity_poly.type
_entity_poly.pdbx_seq_one_letter_code
_entity_poly.pdbx_strand_id
1 'polypeptide(L)'
;MMKKFIRQNIDHQPIVDNVFKIVSLANDAIAEKGKENIVNATIGSLYDEEGNLVALDTVFNTYNSLDNRTKAKYASSFSGNPNFRQQVYNWVVQDTKLDLCHSVIGTPGGSGAVSSTILNVLDEGQTLIIPHIAWGNYKSMATIANCKVQ
;
A
#
# COMPACT_ATOMS: atom_id res chain seq x y z
N MET A 1 10.03 -1.40 -39.01
CA MET A 1 9.26 -0.76 -37.90
C MET A 1 9.02 -1.81 -36.84
N MET A 2 9.67 -1.74 -35.67
CA MET A 2 9.42 -2.70 -34.59
C MET A 2 7.99 -2.56 -34.09
N LYS A 3 7.21 -3.65 -34.05
CA LYS A 3 5.89 -3.66 -33.44
C LYS A 3 6.06 -3.35 -31.95
N LYS A 4 5.44 -2.27 -31.47
CA LYS A 4 5.39 -1.95 -30.04
C LYS A 4 4.46 -2.94 -29.35
N PHE A 5 5.00 -3.72 -28.39
CA PHE A 5 4.23 -4.69 -27.61
C PHE A 5 3.51 -4.08 -26.40
N ILE A 6 3.40 -2.76 -26.35
CA ILE A 6 2.71 -1.99 -25.31
C ILE A 6 1.46 -1.32 -25.89
N ARG A 7 0.48 -1.04 -25.05
CA ARG A 7 -0.75 -0.33 -25.44
C ARG A 7 -0.42 0.96 -26.16
N GLN A 8 -1.10 1.27 -27.26
CA GLN A 8 -0.84 2.45 -28.08
C GLN A 8 -1.14 3.78 -27.37
N ASN A 9 -2.03 3.74 -26.37
CA ASN A 9 -2.45 4.91 -25.60
C ASN A 9 -1.68 5.09 -24.28
N ILE A 10 -0.63 4.30 -24.04
CA ILE A 10 0.24 4.53 -22.88
C ILE A 10 1.18 5.68 -23.21
N ASP A 11 1.13 6.68 -22.37
CA ASP A 11 2.10 7.77 -22.41
C ASP A 11 3.52 7.21 -22.17
N HIS A 12 4.42 7.54 -23.08
CA HIS A 12 5.81 7.09 -23.03
C HIS A 12 6.70 8.01 -22.19
N GLN A 13 6.09 8.93 -21.44
CA GLN A 13 6.84 9.76 -20.50
C GLN A 13 7.46 8.87 -19.42
N PRO A 14 8.73 9.08 -19.07
CA PRO A 14 9.34 8.34 -17.99
C PRO A 14 8.57 8.57 -16.70
N ILE A 15 8.33 7.51 -15.96
CA ILE A 15 7.72 7.62 -14.62
C ILE A 15 8.71 8.41 -13.76
N VAL A 16 8.31 9.59 -13.34
CA VAL A 16 9.07 10.38 -12.37
C VAL A 16 8.72 9.87 -10.99
N ASP A 17 9.53 9.00 -10.44
CA ASP A 17 9.39 8.53 -9.07
C ASP A 17 9.95 9.58 -8.11
N ASN A 18 9.08 10.46 -7.67
CA ASN A 18 9.45 11.51 -6.72
C ASN A 18 9.84 10.94 -5.34
N VAL A 19 9.32 9.78 -4.95
CA VAL A 19 9.63 9.17 -3.65
C VAL A 19 11.09 8.75 -3.58
N PHE A 20 11.56 7.96 -4.55
CA PHE A 20 12.97 7.53 -4.56
C PHE A 20 13.94 8.68 -4.82
N LYS A 21 13.53 9.71 -5.54
CA LYS A 21 14.33 10.93 -5.67
C LYS A 21 14.52 11.61 -4.29
N ILE A 22 13.48 11.73 -3.49
CA ILE A 22 13.55 12.33 -2.15
C ILE A 22 14.38 11.45 -1.20
N VAL A 23 14.25 10.12 -1.30
CA VAL A 23 15.10 9.18 -0.56
C VAL A 23 16.58 9.39 -0.88
N SER A 24 16.92 9.54 -2.17
CA SER A 24 18.30 9.82 -2.56
C SER A 24 18.81 11.13 -1.96
N LEU A 25 18.04 12.21 -2.06
CA LEU A 25 18.39 13.50 -1.46
C LEU A 25 18.57 13.43 0.08
N ALA A 26 17.75 12.64 0.76
CA ALA A 26 17.90 12.43 2.20
C ALA A 26 19.20 11.67 2.53
N ASN A 27 19.52 10.64 1.75
CA ASN A 27 20.76 9.89 1.93
C ASN A 27 22.01 10.76 1.66
N ASP A 28 21.97 11.59 0.64
CA ASP A 28 23.04 12.55 0.31
C ASP A 28 23.21 13.56 1.47
N ALA A 29 22.11 14.07 2.02
CA ALA A 29 22.14 14.97 3.17
C ALA A 29 22.70 14.31 4.43
N ILE A 30 22.37 13.04 4.68
CA ILE A 30 22.94 12.25 5.79
C ILE A 30 24.45 12.05 5.60
N ALA A 31 24.89 11.75 4.39
CA ALA A 31 26.30 11.57 4.08
C ALA A 31 27.11 12.86 4.26
N GLU A 32 26.51 14.02 3.95
CA GLU A 32 27.15 15.33 4.04
C GLU A 32 27.15 15.87 5.49
N LYS A 33 26.03 15.72 6.21
CA LYS A 33 25.78 16.43 7.49
C LYS A 33 25.82 15.55 8.72
N GLY A 34 25.92 14.24 8.56
CA GLY A 34 25.83 13.25 9.64
C GLY A 34 24.39 12.86 9.96
N LYS A 35 24.19 11.60 10.33
CA LYS A 35 22.89 11.00 10.66
C LYS A 35 22.19 11.70 11.83
N GLU A 36 22.94 12.18 12.79
CA GLU A 36 22.48 12.85 14.00
C GLU A 36 21.84 14.24 13.73
N ASN A 37 22.12 14.82 12.56
CA ASN A 37 21.64 16.14 12.15
C ASN A 37 20.48 16.07 11.16
N ILE A 38 20.07 14.88 10.73
CA ILE A 38 19.04 14.68 9.69
C ILE A 38 17.94 13.75 10.18
N VAL A 39 16.70 14.24 10.18
CA VAL A 39 15.52 13.41 10.37
C VAL A 39 15.04 12.91 9.01
N ASN A 40 15.22 11.62 8.73
CA ASN A 40 14.75 11.01 7.49
C ASN A 40 13.36 10.39 7.67
N ALA A 41 12.33 11.06 7.17
CA ALA A 41 10.94 10.60 7.17
C ALA A 41 10.40 10.41 5.73
N THR A 42 11.25 10.01 4.80
CA THR A 42 10.91 9.92 3.37
C THR A 42 10.08 8.70 3.00
N ILE A 43 10.16 7.63 3.78
CA ILE A 43 9.42 6.39 3.58
C ILE A 43 8.62 6.09 4.85
N GLY A 44 7.44 5.47 4.70
CA GLY A 44 6.57 5.06 5.79
C GLY A 44 7.08 3.84 6.56
N SER A 45 8.36 3.86 6.95
CA SER A 45 9.01 2.86 7.80
C SER A 45 9.36 3.48 9.14
N LEU A 46 9.15 2.73 10.22
CA LEU A 46 9.57 3.15 11.55
C LEU A 46 10.97 2.64 11.84
N TYR A 47 11.80 3.51 12.38
CA TYR A 47 13.15 3.19 12.84
C TYR A 47 13.28 3.53 14.32
N ASP A 48 14.02 2.71 15.05
CA ASP A 48 14.39 2.98 16.44
C ASP A 48 15.49 4.07 16.53
N GLU A 49 15.89 4.42 17.73
CA GLU A 49 16.91 5.45 17.98
C GLU A 49 18.29 5.05 17.45
N GLU A 50 18.57 3.75 17.36
CA GLU A 50 19.79 3.19 16.78
C GLU A 50 19.74 3.16 15.25
N GLY A 51 18.54 3.36 14.66
CA GLY A 51 18.28 3.35 13.22
C GLY A 51 18.06 1.98 12.63
N ASN A 52 17.64 1.00 13.45
CA ASN A 52 17.17 -0.28 12.97
C ASN A 52 15.68 -0.20 12.59
N LEU A 53 15.28 -0.94 11.59
CA LEU A 53 13.88 -1.04 11.21
C LEU A 53 13.07 -1.70 12.34
N VAL A 54 12.04 -1.00 12.82
CA VAL A 54 11.15 -1.54 13.85
C VAL A 54 10.26 -2.62 13.21
N ALA A 55 10.32 -3.81 13.79
CA ALA A 55 9.47 -4.95 13.43
C ALA A 55 8.67 -5.40 14.66
N LEU A 56 7.45 -5.87 14.43
CA LEU A 56 6.61 -6.40 15.51
C LEU A 56 7.01 -7.86 15.78
N ASP A 57 7.78 -8.09 16.82
CA ASP A 57 8.26 -9.43 17.21
C ASP A 57 7.12 -10.44 17.35
N THR A 58 5.98 -10.01 17.92
CA THR A 58 4.80 -10.85 18.07
C THR A 58 4.30 -11.41 16.72
N VAL A 59 4.32 -10.58 15.67
CA VAL A 59 3.91 -10.98 14.32
C VAL A 59 4.90 -12.00 13.75
N PHE A 60 6.19 -11.69 13.82
CA PHE A 60 7.23 -12.56 13.26
C PHE A 60 7.35 -13.87 14.03
N ASN A 61 7.25 -13.85 15.35
CA ASN A 61 7.27 -15.05 16.18
C ASN A 61 6.08 -15.94 15.86
N THR A 62 4.87 -15.37 15.72
CA THR A 62 3.67 -16.11 15.30
C THR A 62 3.86 -16.71 13.91
N TYR A 63 4.34 -15.93 12.93
CA TYR A 63 4.61 -16.43 11.57
C TYR A 63 5.64 -17.56 11.59
N ASN A 64 6.72 -17.42 12.35
CA ASN A 64 7.78 -18.43 12.43
C ASN A 64 7.30 -19.72 13.11
N SER A 65 6.35 -19.65 14.02
CA SER A 65 5.75 -20.82 14.68
C SER A 65 4.83 -21.65 13.77
N LEU A 66 4.37 -21.08 12.65
CA LEU A 66 3.57 -21.82 11.68
C LEU A 66 4.41 -22.89 10.99
N ASP A 67 3.83 -24.07 10.77
CA ASP A 67 4.47 -25.11 10.00
C ASP A 67 4.58 -24.75 8.51
N ASN A 68 5.53 -25.38 7.81
CA ASN A 68 5.83 -25.06 6.43
C ASN A 68 4.65 -25.40 5.47
N ARG A 69 3.81 -26.38 5.81
CA ARG A 69 2.63 -26.74 5.00
C ARG A 69 1.58 -25.65 5.07
N THR A 70 1.39 -25.07 6.27
CA THR A 70 0.51 -23.91 6.46
C THR A 70 1.01 -22.70 5.68
N LYS A 71 2.31 -22.40 5.73
CA LYS A 71 2.93 -21.29 4.99
C LYS A 71 2.84 -21.46 3.47
N ALA A 72 2.99 -22.69 2.97
CA ALA A 72 2.98 -23.02 1.54
C ALA A 72 1.57 -23.28 0.99
N LYS A 73 0.54 -23.21 1.81
CA LYS A 73 -0.83 -23.55 1.41
C LYS A 73 -1.34 -22.56 0.36
N TYR A 74 -1.88 -23.11 -0.73
CA TYR A 74 -2.58 -22.31 -1.73
C TYR A 74 -3.86 -21.68 -1.17
N ALA A 75 -4.21 -20.50 -1.66
CA ALA A 75 -5.42 -19.82 -1.23
C ALA A 75 -6.67 -20.67 -1.53
N SER A 76 -7.55 -20.81 -0.53
CA SER A 76 -8.81 -21.55 -0.64
C SER A 76 -10.02 -20.66 -0.90
N SER A 77 -9.83 -19.34 -1.01
CA SER A 77 -10.89 -18.37 -1.24
C SER A 77 -10.34 -17.13 -1.91
N PHE A 78 -11.10 -16.56 -2.84
CA PHE A 78 -10.78 -15.27 -3.47
C PHE A 78 -10.90 -14.09 -2.51
N SER A 79 -11.77 -14.18 -1.52
CA SER A 79 -11.98 -13.11 -0.53
C SER A 79 -11.03 -13.18 0.67
N GLY A 80 -10.14 -14.16 0.70
CA GLY A 80 -9.23 -14.38 1.83
C GLY A 80 -9.77 -15.36 2.86
N ASN A 81 -8.90 -15.77 3.80
CA ASN A 81 -9.23 -16.72 4.85
C ASN A 81 -10.40 -16.21 5.72
N PRO A 82 -11.44 -17.02 5.94
CA PRO A 82 -12.61 -16.59 6.75
C PRO A 82 -12.24 -16.11 8.16
N ASN A 83 -11.33 -16.81 8.83
CA ASN A 83 -10.88 -16.44 10.17
C ASN A 83 -10.13 -15.09 10.15
N PHE A 84 -9.25 -14.87 9.17
CA PHE A 84 -8.60 -13.57 8.98
C PHE A 84 -9.64 -12.45 8.82
N ARG A 85 -10.63 -12.63 7.95
CA ARG A 85 -11.68 -11.64 7.72
C ARG A 85 -12.47 -11.32 8.99
N GLN A 86 -12.80 -12.35 9.78
CA GLN A 86 -13.48 -12.16 11.05
C GLN A 86 -12.63 -11.41 12.07
N GLN A 87 -11.33 -11.73 12.17
CA GLN A 87 -10.43 -11.04 13.09
C GLN A 87 -10.20 -9.58 12.69
N VAL A 88 -10.10 -9.29 11.38
CA VAL A 88 -10.03 -7.90 10.89
C VAL A 88 -11.28 -7.13 11.25
N TYR A 89 -12.46 -7.71 11.05
CA TYR A 89 -13.71 -7.08 11.46
C TYR A 89 -13.74 -6.81 12.96
N ASN A 90 -13.43 -7.81 13.78
CA ASN A 90 -13.40 -7.67 15.23
C ASN A 90 -12.44 -6.56 15.68
N TRP A 91 -11.26 -6.49 15.04
CA TRP A 91 -10.26 -5.45 15.32
C TRP A 91 -10.77 -4.05 14.98
N VAL A 92 -11.42 -3.88 13.83
CA VAL A 92 -11.92 -2.57 13.38
C VAL A 92 -13.09 -2.10 14.22
N VAL A 93 -14.00 -2.99 14.57
CA VAL A 93 -15.21 -2.64 15.33
C VAL A 93 -14.92 -2.50 16.83
N GLN A 94 -14.00 -3.32 17.36
CA GLN A 94 -13.67 -3.38 18.79
C GLN A 94 -14.93 -3.38 19.69
N ASP A 95 -14.99 -2.46 20.64
CA ASP A 95 -16.11 -2.30 21.57
C ASP A 95 -17.23 -1.38 21.04
N THR A 96 -17.11 -0.92 19.80
CA THR A 96 -18.17 -0.10 19.20
C THR A 96 -19.39 -0.97 18.93
N LYS A 97 -20.57 -0.50 19.34
CA LYS A 97 -21.86 -1.18 19.06
C LYS A 97 -22.37 -0.86 17.65
N LEU A 98 -21.46 -0.69 16.68
CA LEU A 98 -21.83 -0.42 15.30
C LEU A 98 -22.24 -1.71 14.61
N ASP A 99 -23.54 -1.86 14.39
CA ASP A 99 -24.09 -2.90 13.52
C ASP A 99 -24.05 -2.38 12.07
N LEU A 100 -22.92 -2.57 11.42
CA LEU A 100 -22.71 -2.12 10.04
C LEU A 100 -22.87 -3.29 9.08
N CYS A 101 -23.66 -3.07 8.02
CA CYS A 101 -23.60 -3.94 6.86
C CYS A 101 -22.17 -3.85 6.29
N HIS A 102 -21.42 -4.96 6.35
CA HIS A 102 -20.00 -4.96 6.02
C HIS A 102 -19.60 -6.20 5.22
N SER A 103 -18.53 -6.06 4.50
CA SER A 103 -17.82 -7.18 3.89
C SER A 103 -16.32 -6.94 4.03
N VAL A 104 -15.57 -7.98 4.37
CA VAL A 104 -14.11 -7.94 4.48
C VAL A 104 -13.52 -8.85 3.42
N ILE A 105 -12.59 -8.33 2.65
CA ILE A 105 -11.83 -9.08 1.64
C ILE A 105 -10.33 -8.88 1.84
N GLY A 106 -9.57 -9.94 1.63
CA GLY A 106 -8.11 -9.85 1.59
C GLY A 106 -7.64 -9.27 0.26
N THR A 107 -6.66 -8.38 0.32
CA THR A 107 -6.06 -7.74 -0.85
C THR A 107 -4.53 -7.81 -0.78
N PRO A 108 -3.80 -7.70 -1.91
CA PRO A 108 -2.34 -7.61 -1.89
C PRO A 108 -1.88 -6.25 -1.35
N GLY A 109 -1.91 -6.11 -0.02
CA GLY A 109 -1.55 -4.89 0.68
C GLY A 109 -2.53 -3.74 0.50
N GLY A 110 -2.19 -2.57 1.08
CA GLY A 110 -3.01 -1.37 1.00
C GLY A 110 -3.17 -0.82 -0.42
N SER A 111 -2.13 -0.94 -1.25
CA SER A 111 -2.21 -0.56 -2.68
C SER A 111 -3.25 -1.38 -3.43
N GLY A 112 -3.30 -2.69 -3.19
CA GLY A 112 -4.33 -3.56 -3.75
C GLY A 112 -5.72 -3.20 -3.26
N ALA A 113 -5.88 -2.86 -1.97
CA ALA A 113 -7.15 -2.42 -1.41
C ALA A 113 -7.66 -1.14 -2.10
N VAL A 114 -6.83 -0.11 -2.17
CA VAL A 114 -7.20 1.18 -2.78
C VAL A 114 -7.51 1.01 -4.28
N SER A 115 -6.65 0.33 -5.02
CA SER A 115 -6.84 0.11 -6.45
C SER A 115 -8.12 -0.68 -6.73
N SER A 116 -8.37 -1.77 -5.99
CA SER A 116 -9.60 -2.54 -6.14
C SER A 116 -10.84 -1.74 -5.78
N THR A 117 -10.77 -0.90 -4.74
CA THR A 117 -11.89 -0.04 -4.35
C THR A 117 -12.21 0.95 -5.47
N ILE A 118 -11.23 1.66 -6.00
CA ILE A 118 -11.44 2.62 -7.09
C ILE A 118 -12.07 1.92 -8.30
N LEU A 119 -11.51 0.78 -8.72
CA LEU A 119 -11.96 0.04 -9.90
C LEU A 119 -13.36 -0.56 -9.78
N ASN A 120 -13.87 -0.78 -8.56
CA ASN A 120 -15.18 -1.43 -8.35
C ASN A 120 -16.27 -0.49 -7.82
N VAL A 121 -15.88 0.70 -7.33
CA VAL A 121 -16.82 1.64 -6.72
C VAL A 121 -17.07 2.87 -7.60
N LEU A 122 -16.08 3.25 -8.42
CA LEU A 122 -16.20 4.39 -9.31
C LEU A 122 -16.36 3.93 -10.76
N ASP A 123 -17.32 4.55 -11.46
CA ASP A 123 -17.44 4.42 -12.90
C ASP A 123 -16.40 5.29 -13.63
N GLU A 124 -16.09 4.95 -14.87
CA GLU A 124 -15.21 5.77 -15.72
C GLU A 124 -15.69 7.21 -15.82
N GLY A 125 -14.80 8.15 -15.68
CA GLY A 125 -15.09 9.58 -15.71
C GLY A 125 -15.58 10.18 -14.40
N GLN A 126 -15.91 9.37 -13.39
CA GLN A 126 -16.21 9.88 -12.05
C GLN A 126 -14.99 10.47 -11.36
N THR A 127 -15.20 11.23 -10.31
CA THR A 127 -14.16 11.98 -9.62
C THR A 127 -13.82 11.34 -8.27
N LEU A 128 -12.55 10.97 -8.09
CA LEU A 128 -11.96 10.63 -6.81
C LEU A 128 -11.54 11.94 -6.12
N ILE A 129 -12.06 12.18 -4.93
CA ILE A 129 -11.65 13.32 -4.09
C ILE A 129 -10.56 12.85 -3.14
N ILE A 130 -9.44 13.56 -3.13
CA ILE A 130 -8.31 13.28 -2.24
C ILE A 130 -7.86 14.55 -1.51
N PRO A 131 -7.24 14.44 -0.32
CA PRO A 131 -6.63 15.57 0.34
C PRO A 131 -5.55 16.22 -0.54
N HIS A 132 -5.32 17.55 -0.36
CA HIS A 132 -4.27 18.25 -1.08
C HIS A 132 -2.88 17.63 -0.85
N ILE A 133 -2.61 17.23 0.39
CA ILE A 133 -1.42 16.45 0.76
C ILE A 133 -1.86 14.98 0.84
N ALA A 134 -1.50 14.20 -0.16
CA ALA A 134 -1.88 12.80 -0.27
C ALA A 134 -0.77 11.98 -0.93
N TRP A 135 -0.83 10.68 -0.74
CA TRP A 135 0.06 9.75 -1.42
C TRP A 135 -0.14 9.79 -2.94
N GLY A 136 0.94 10.06 -3.68
CA GLY A 136 0.88 10.31 -5.13
C GLY A 136 0.26 9.17 -5.96
N ASN A 137 0.33 7.93 -5.45
CA ASN A 137 -0.23 6.79 -6.15
C ASN A 137 -1.76 6.77 -6.23
N TYR A 138 -2.47 7.54 -5.40
CA TYR A 138 -3.93 7.69 -5.58
C TYR A 138 -4.28 8.26 -6.95
N LYS A 139 -3.52 9.26 -7.41
CA LYS A 139 -3.69 9.83 -8.76
C LYS A 139 -3.41 8.79 -9.85
N SER A 140 -2.34 8.03 -9.70
CA SER A 140 -1.97 6.98 -10.67
C SER A 140 -3.05 5.90 -10.77
N MET A 141 -3.58 5.44 -9.64
CA MET A 141 -4.65 4.43 -9.59
C MET A 141 -5.95 4.95 -10.20
N ALA A 142 -6.34 6.19 -9.91
CA ALA A 142 -7.51 6.83 -10.51
C ALA A 142 -7.35 6.99 -12.03
N THR A 143 -6.16 7.39 -12.49
CA THR A 143 -5.86 7.51 -13.93
C THR A 143 -5.97 6.16 -14.64
N ILE A 144 -5.46 5.08 -14.04
CA ILE A 144 -5.58 3.71 -14.58
C ILE A 144 -7.04 3.27 -14.68
N ALA A 145 -7.87 3.71 -13.73
CA ALA A 145 -9.31 3.45 -13.70
C ALA A 145 -10.13 4.41 -14.59
N ASN A 146 -9.50 5.26 -15.39
CA ASN A 146 -10.13 6.32 -16.17
C ASN A 146 -10.99 7.29 -15.32
N CYS A 147 -10.65 7.49 -14.06
CA CYS A 147 -11.30 8.42 -13.14
C CYS A 147 -10.57 9.77 -13.10
N LYS A 148 -11.31 10.81 -12.78
CA LYS A 148 -10.77 12.15 -12.51
C LYS A 148 -10.29 12.22 -11.05
N VAL A 149 -9.42 13.18 -10.75
CA VAL A 149 -8.94 13.46 -9.39
C VAL A 149 -9.16 14.94 -9.07
N GLN A 150 -9.68 15.18 -7.89
CA GLN A 150 -9.88 16.53 -7.35
C GLN A 150 -9.34 16.61 -5.92
#